data_d633b4780ddf7e9ca7a04582d13558ee
#
_entry.id   d633b4780ddf7e9ca7a04582d13558ee
#
_cell.length_a   1.000
_cell.length_b   1.000
_cell.length_c   1.000
_cell.angle_alpha   90.00
_cell.angle_beta   90.00
_cell.angle_gamma   90.00
#
_symmetry.space_group_name_H-M   'P 1'
#
loop_
_entity.id
_entity.type
_entity.pdbx_description
1 polymer ?
#
loop_
_entity_poly.entity_id
_entity_poly.type
_entity_poly.pdbx_seq_one_letter_code
_entity_poly.pdbx_strand_id
1 'polypeptide(L)'
;NAQSSLDLQYYIVHDGISTRILVSELLDAADRGVRVRILLDDTTSDDLERIIATLAAHPQIQIRVFNPLHLGRSTVVTRTMGRLFNLSQQHRRMHNKLWLADNSVAIVGGRNLGDEYFDAEPNKNFTDIDMLSVGPVAEQLGHGFDQYWNSALSKPIEQFLSTQPTTRDLINLRTRLDESLEETRKQNHALYQQLMSYTTHPRLDAWRQELIWAWNKALWDAPSKVLSEGEPAPHLLLTTQLAPELDGVTQELIMVSAYMVPGRPGVVFLTGRADAGVSINLLTNSLEATDVPAAHGGYAPYRQTLLEHGVQLFELRRQSGDNGDSDSGP
;
A
#
# COMPACT_ATOMS: atom_id res chain seq x y z
N ASN A 1 -20.09 -0.35 6.16
CA ASN A 1 -20.79 -0.44 4.86
C ASN A 1 -20.90 0.97 4.27
N ALA A 2 -20.13 1.27 3.23
CA ALA A 2 -20.24 2.51 2.47
C ALA A 2 -21.66 2.66 1.90
N GLN A 3 -22.17 3.90 1.88
CA GLN A 3 -23.51 4.21 1.40
C GLN A 3 -23.53 5.03 0.11
N SER A 4 -22.47 5.80 -0.15
CA SER A 4 -22.41 6.71 -1.30
C SER A 4 -21.16 6.52 -2.15
N SER A 5 -20.00 6.33 -1.55
CA SER A 5 -18.75 6.22 -2.29
C SER A 5 -17.69 5.34 -1.61
N LEU A 6 -16.89 4.69 -2.44
CA LEU A 6 -15.64 4.00 -2.07
C LEU A 6 -14.55 4.49 -3.01
N ASP A 7 -13.47 4.99 -2.44
CA ASP A 7 -12.28 5.43 -3.18
C ASP A 7 -11.07 4.64 -2.69
N LEU A 8 -10.41 3.92 -3.61
CA LEU A 8 -9.29 3.06 -3.33
C LEU A 8 -8.06 3.52 -4.09
N GLN A 9 -6.93 3.61 -3.41
CA GLN A 9 -5.64 3.95 -4.01
C GLN A 9 -4.60 2.95 -3.56
N TYR A 10 -3.97 2.22 -4.50
CA TYR A 10 -3.02 1.16 -4.18
C TYR A 10 -1.83 1.16 -5.13
N TYR A 11 -0.67 0.81 -4.57
CA TYR A 11 0.58 0.66 -5.29
C TYR A 11 0.68 -0.73 -5.92
N ILE A 12 0.48 -1.78 -5.13
CA ILE A 12 0.53 -3.17 -5.57
C ILE A 12 -0.79 -3.85 -5.27
N VAL A 13 -1.25 -4.65 -6.22
CA VAL A 13 -2.36 -5.57 -6.03
C VAL A 13 -1.93 -6.93 -6.59
N HIS A 14 -1.91 -7.94 -5.73
CA HIS A 14 -1.64 -9.32 -6.10
C HIS A 14 -2.93 -10.13 -6.12
N ASP A 15 -3.01 -11.12 -7.01
CA ASP A 15 -4.10 -12.09 -6.98
C ASP A 15 -3.93 -13.02 -5.77
N GLY A 16 -5.03 -13.26 -5.08
CA GLY A 16 -5.09 -14.10 -3.91
C GLY A 16 -6.50 -14.11 -3.33
N ILE A 17 -6.74 -14.95 -2.35
CA ILE A 17 -8.07 -15.12 -1.77
C ILE A 17 -8.54 -13.83 -1.07
N SER A 18 -7.65 -13.12 -0.38
CA SER A 18 -7.95 -11.85 0.28
C SER A 18 -8.38 -10.79 -0.73
N THR A 19 -7.65 -10.66 -1.85
CA THR A 19 -7.99 -9.72 -2.93
C THR A 19 -9.32 -10.09 -3.58
N ARG A 20 -9.61 -11.38 -3.79
CA ARG A 20 -10.88 -11.85 -4.37
C ARG A 20 -12.07 -11.56 -3.48
N ILE A 21 -11.92 -11.72 -2.16
CA ILE A 21 -12.95 -11.30 -1.18
C ILE A 21 -13.21 -9.79 -1.30
N LEU A 22 -12.16 -8.97 -1.31
CA LEU A 22 -12.29 -7.51 -1.45
C LEU A 22 -12.96 -7.12 -2.78
N VAL A 23 -12.63 -7.79 -3.87
CA VAL A 23 -13.27 -7.58 -5.18
C VAL A 23 -14.75 -7.92 -5.13
N SER A 24 -15.13 -9.01 -4.46
CA SER A 24 -16.55 -9.37 -4.26
C SER A 24 -17.29 -8.30 -3.46
N GLU A 25 -16.72 -7.83 -2.36
CA GLU A 25 -17.30 -6.75 -1.53
C GLU A 25 -17.45 -5.42 -2.29
N LEU A 26 -16.51 -5.10 -3.20
CA LEU A 26 -16.61 -3.92 -4.07
C LEU A 26 -17.76 -4.04 -5.07
N LEU A 27 -17.95 -5.23 -5.66
CA LEU A 27 -19.07 -5.51 -6.56
C LEU A 27 -20.40 -5.40 -5.81
N ASP A 28 -20.48 -5.96 -4.60
CA ASP A 28 -21.70 -5.88 -3.79
C ASP A 28 -22.01 -4.43 -3.37
N ALA A 29 -20.98 -3.64 -3.07
CA ALA A 29 -21.17 -2.21 -2.81
C ALA A 29 -21.67 -1.47 -4.04
N ALA A 30 -21.11 -1.74 -5.22
CA ALA A 30 -21.52 -1.16 -6.48
C ALA A 30 -22.96 -1.54 -6.86
N ASP A 31 -23.38 -2.79 -6.60
CA ASP A 31 -24.76 -3.24 -6.81
C ASP A 31 -25.77 -2.49 -5.93
N ARG A 32 -25.34 -2.07 -4.72
CA ARG A 32 -26.17 -1.22 -3.87
C ARG A 32 -26.21 0.24 -4.31
N GLY A 33 -25.54 0.59 -5.41
CA GLY A 33 -25.48 1.95 -5.98
C GLY A 33 -24.33 2.80 -5.45
N VAL A 34 -23.40 2.23 -4.69
CA VAL A 34 -22.20 2.94 -4.21
C VAL A 34 -21.28 3.21 -5.39
N ARG A 35 -20.85 4.46 -5.55
CA ARG A 35 -19.82 4.81 -6.54
C ARG A 35 -18.46 4.31 -6.07
N VAL A 36 -17.80 3.51 -6.90
CA VAL A 36 -16.47 2.96 -6.61
C VAL A 36 -15.44 3.55 -7.57
N ARG A 37 -14.37 4.16 -7.04
CA ARG A 37 -13.21 4.61 -7.81
C ARG A 37 -11.97 3.86 -7.35
N ILE A 38 -11.24 3.27 -8.29
CA ILE A 38 -10.01 2.52 -8.01
C ILE A 38 -8.87 3.16 -8.78
N LEU A 39 -7.86 3.65 -8.06
CA LEU A 39 -6.64 4.20 -8.63
C LEU A 39 -5.47 3.27 -8.32
N LEU A 40 -4.86 2.74 -9.35
CA LEU A 40 -3.76 1.78 -9.26
C LEU A 40 -2.50 2.36 -9.87
N ASP A 41 -1.35 2.05 -9.28
CA ASP A 41 -0.08 2.24 -9.96
C ASP A 41 0.13 1.15 -11.02
N ASP A 42 0.96 1.42 -12.03
CA ASP A 42 1.20 0.48 -13.15
C ASP A 42 2.19 -0.64 -12.79
N THR A 43 1.92 -1.34 -11.69
CA THR A 43 2.75 -2.44 -11.15
C THR A 43 2.02 -3.78 -11.09
N THR A 44 0.76 -3.84 -11.54
CA THR A 44 -0.10 -5.01 -11.45
C THR A 44 0.33 -6.14 -12.40
N SER A 45 0.09 -7.40 -12.03
CA SER A 45 0.30 -8.56 -12.90
C SER A 45 -0.77 -8.67 -13.99
N ASP A 46 -0.45 -9.31 -15.12
CA ASP A 46 -1.34 -9.41 -16.29
C ASP A 46 -2.67 -10.11 -15.98
N ASP A 47 -2.66 -11.16 -15.15
CA ASP A 47 -3.87 -11.92 -14.82
C ASP A 47 -4.82 -11.10 -13.94
N LEU A 48 -4.28 -10.39 -12.96
CA LEU A 48 -5.06 -9.50 -12.10
C LEU A 48 -5.53 -8.26 -12.87
N GLU A 49 -4.73 -7.73 -13.81
CA GLU A 49 -5.15 -6.62 -14.67
C GLU A 49 -6.44 -6.96 -15.42
N ARG A 50 -6.62 -8.20 -15.86
CA ARG A 50 -7.84 -8.66 -16.50
C ARG A 50 -9.04 -8.71 -15.56
N ILE A 51 -8.84 -9.18 -14.31
CA ILE A 51 -9.89 -9.20 -13.28
C ILE A 51 -10.32 -7.77 -12.99
N ILE A 52 -9.37 -6.90 -12.69
CA ILE A 52 -9.63 -5.48 -12.38
C ILE A 52 -10.29 -4.77 -13.56
N ALA A 53 -9.78 -4.97 -14.77
CA ALA A 53 -10.38 -4.38 -15.97
C ALA A 53 -11.83 -4.80 -16.16
N THR A 54 -12.18 -6.06 -15.82
CA THR A 54 -13.56 -6.56 -15.93
C THR A 54 -14.52 -5.82 -14.99
N LEU A 55 -14.04 -5.32 -13.84
CA LEU A 55 -14.84 -4.51 -12.92
C LEU A 55 -15.35 -3.22 -13.58
N ALA A 56 -14.60 -2.66 -14.54
CA ALA A 56 -14.99 -1.46 -15.27
C ALA A 56 -16.25 -1.66 -16.14
N ALA A 57 -16.70 -2.91 -16.38
CA ALA A 57 -17.99 -3.18 -16.98
C ALA A 57 -19.18 -2.84 -16.06
N HIS A 58 -18.95 -2.63 -14.75
CA HIS A 58 -20.00 -2.21 -13.83
C HIS A 58 -20.20 -0.69 -13.88
N PRO A 59 -21.44 -0.17 -14.04
CA PRO A 59 -21.70 1.26 -14.25
C PRO A 59 -21.30 2.15 -13.06
N GLN A 60 -21.21 1.58 -11.86
CA GLN A 60 -20.79 2.29 -10.64
C GLN A 60 -19.28 2.21 -10.35
N ILE A 61 -18.50 1.46 -11.15
CA ILE A 61 -17.06 1.26 -10.92
C ILE A 61 -16.25 1.99 -12.00
N GLN A 62 -15.33 2.82 -11.56
CA GLN A 62 -14.37 3.53 -12.41
C GLN A 62 -12.95 3.18 -11.98
N ILE A 63 -12.09 2.86 -12.94
CA ILE A 63 -10.72 2.46 -12.66
C ILE A 63 -9.76 3.33 -13.46
N ARG A 64 -8.74 3.85 -12.80
CA ARG A 64 -7.64 4.58 -13.43
C ARG A 64 -6.30 3.97 -13.07
N VAL A 65 -5.37 4.05 -14.00
CA VAL A 65 -3.97 3.68 -13.80
C VAL A 65 -3.13 4.95 -13.73
N PHE A 66 -2.38 5.11 -12.66
CA PHE A 66 -1.50 6.25 -12.45
C PHE A 66 -0.14 6.01 -13.11
N ASN A 67 0.36 7.02 -13.80
CA ASN A 67 1.65 7.03 -14.48
C ASN A 67 1.91 5.76 -15.33
N PRO A 68 0.98 5.42 -16.26
CA PRO A 68 1.10 4.21 -17.05
C PRO A 68 2.32 4.27 -17.95
N LEU A 69 3.05 3.17 -18.05
CA LEU A 69 4.14 3.02 -19.00
C LEU A 69 3.55 2.86 -20.40
N HIS A 70 3.66 3.88 -21.22
CA HIS A 70 3.07 3.93 -22.55
C HIS A 70 3.67 2.94 -23.56
N LEU A 71 4.88 2.41 -23.28
CA LEU A 71 5.55 1.45 -24.13
C LEU A 71 5.44 0.06 -23.54
N GLY A 72 4.76 -0.85 -24.24
CA GLY A 72 4.95 -2.27 -24.01
C GLY A 72 3.84 -3.04 -23.32
N ARG A 73 2.60 -2.53 -23.24
CA ARG A 73 1.49 -3.33 -22.69
C ARG A 73 0.99 -4.44 -23.61
N SER A 74 1.34 -4.42 -24.92
CA SER A 74 0.82 -5.38 -25.89
C SER A 74 1.55 -6.74 -25.91
N THR A 75 2.81 -6.80 -25.45
CA THR A 75 3.58 -8.07 -25.37
C THR A 75 4.60 -8.01 -24.22
N VAL A 76 4.98 -9.18 -23.67
CA VAL A 76 6.02 -9.32 -22.64
C VAL A 76 7.35 -8.69 -23.08
N VAL A 77 7.71 -8.80 -24.34
CA VAL A 77 8.98 -8.26 -24.90
C VAL A 77 8.97 -6.73 -24.90
N THR A 78 7.87 -6.10 -25.34
CA THR A 78 7.77 -4.64 -25.39
C THR A 78 7.65 -4.05 -23.98
N ARG A 79 7.07 -4.78 -23.02
CA ARG A 79 6.99 -4.41 -21.60
C ARG A 79 8.39 -4.39 -20.95
N THR A 80 9.22 -5.39 -21.24
CA THR A 80 10.60 -5.46 -20.75
C THR A 80 11.47 -4.35 -21.36
N MET A 81 11.33 -4.07 -22.65
CA MET A 81 12.01 -2.95 -23.31
C MET A 81 11.55 -1.58 -22.77
N GLY A 82 10.25 -1.37 -22.60
CA GLY A 82 9.71 -0.14 -22.02
C GLY A 82 10.25 0.14 -20.60
N ARG A 83 10.44 -0.91 -19.79
CA ARG A 83 11.08 -0.82 -18.48
C ARG A 83 12.56 -0.42 -18.55
N LEU A 84 13.29 -0.86 -19.55
CA LEU A 84 14.72 -0.53 -19.72
C LEU A 84 14.95 0.93 -20.18
N PHE A 85 14.02 1.50 -20.96
CA PHE A 85 14.18 2.85 -21.52
C PHE A 85 13.66 3.98 -20.61
N ASN A 86 12.82 3.69 -19.61
CA ASN A 86 12.20 4.68 -18.70
C ASN A 86 12.65 4.54 -17.25
N LEU A 87 13.93 4.27 -16.99
CA LEU A 87 14.47 4.02 -15.66
C LEU A 87 14.14 5.15 -14.65
N SER A 88 14.18 6.42 -15.07
CA SER A 88 13.90 7.55 -14.19
C SER A 88 12.42 7.63 -13.75
N GLN A 89 11.49 7.21 -14.60
CA GLN A 89 10.06 7.15 -14.27
C GLN A 89 9.70 5.90 -13.45
N GLN A 90 10.49 4.82 -13.56
CA GLN A 90 10.26 3.58 -12.79
C GLN A 90 10.51 3.75 -11.30
N HIS A 91 11.43 4.67 -10.91
CA HIS A 91 11.78 4.90 -9.51
C HIS A 91 10.81 5.85 -8.78
N ARG A 92 9.87 6.48 -9.51
CA ARG A 92 8.94 7.45 -8.94
C ARG A 92 7.52 7.00 -9.15
N ARG A 93 7.07 6.15 -8.26
CA ARG A 93 5.76 5.51 -8.30
C ARG A 93 4.83 6.10 -7.24
N MET A 94 3.55 5.89 -7.41
CA MET A 94 2.55 6.20 -6.41
C MET A 94 2.55 5.10 -5.33
N HIS A 95 3.14 5.38 -4.19
CA HIS A 95 3.25 4.39 -3.11
C HIS A 95 2.14 4.52 -2.05
N ASN A 96 1.12 5.30 -2.32
CA ASN A 96 -0.02 5.51 -1.43
C ASN A 96 -0.89 4.26 -1.31
N LYS A 97 -1.42 4.01 -0.11
CA LYS A 97 -2.44 3.00 0.17
C LYS A 97 -3.54 3.67 0.95
N LEU A 98 -4.72 3.67 0.38
CA LEU A 98 -5.90 4.31 0.94
C LEU A 98 -7.13 3.50 0.60
N TRP A 99 -7.97 3.31 1.61
CA TRP A 99 -9.36 2.88 1.47
C TRP A 99 -10.23 3.94 2.13
N LEU A 100 -11.06 4.63 1.36
CA LEU A 100 -11.87 5.74 1.83
C LEU A 100 -13.35 5.45 1.55
N ALA A 101 -14.17 5.44 2.58
CA ALA A 101 -15.61 5.24 2.51
C ALA A 101 -16.35 6.54 2.82
N ASP A 102 -17.27 6.93 1.93
CA ASP A 102 -18.18 8.07 2.08
C ASP A 102 -17.47 9.40 2.42
N ASN A 103 -16.20 9.52 2.05
CA ASN A 103 -15.33 10.66 2.40
C ASN A 103 -15.29 10.98 3.91
N SER A 104 -15.59 9.98 4.75
CA SER A 104 -15.81 10.15 6.19
C SER A 104 -15.00 9.17 7.03
N VAL A 105 -14.69 7.99 6.49
CA VAL A 105 -13.91 6.94 7.14
C VAL A 105 -12.80 6.50 6.19
N ALA A 106 -11.57 6.53 6.66
CA ALA A 106 -10.41 6.15 5.89
C ALA A 106 -9.55 5.12 6.60
N ILE A 107 -8.95 4.21 5.85
CA ILE A 107 -7.83 3.37 6.28
C ILE A 107 -6.62 3.75 5.43
N VAL A 108 -5.53 4.12 6.10
CA VAL A 108 -4.24 4.46 5.49
C VAL A 108 -3.13 3.68 6.16
N GLY A 109 -2.15 3.23 5.40
CA GLY A 109 -1.02 2.48 5.96
C GLY A 109 -0.01 2.04 4.92
N GLY A 110 0.77 1.05 5.26
CA GLY A 110 1.75 0.43 4.36
C GLY A 110 1.23 -0.78 3.60
N ARG A 111 0.09 -1.35 4.01
CA ARG A 111 -0.48 -2.58 3.48
C ARG A 111 -0.98 -2.44 2.03
N ASN A 112 -0.46 -3.27 1.13
CA ASN A 112 -1.02 -3.44 -0.20
C ASN A 112 -2.14 -4.49 -0.21
N LEU A 113 -2.67 -4.84 -1.38
CA LEU A 113 -3.65 -5.92 -1.55
C LEU A 113 -2.94 -7.18 -2.05
N GLY A 114 -3.03 -8.26 -1.28
CA GLY A 114 -2.43 -9.56 -1.54
C GLY A 114 -2.43 -10.42 -0.29
N ASP A 115 -2.39 -11.73 -0.45
CA ASP A 115 -2.50 -12.69 0.65
C ASP A 115 -1.38 -12.53 1.69
N GLU A 116 -0.19 -12.13 1.26
CA GLU A 116 0.97 -11.86 2.11
C GLU A 116 0.79 -10.66 3.07
N TYR A 117 -0.19 -9.80 2.82
CA TYR A 117 -0.53 -8.67 3.70
C TYR A 117 -1.66 -8.98 4.68
N PHE A 118 -2.34 -10.13 4.54
CA PHE A 118 -3.50 -10.52 5.33
C PHE A 118 -3.30 -11.86 6.06
N ASP A 119 -2.05 -12.26 6.29
CA ASP A 119 -1.67 -13.52 6.93
C ASP A 119 -2.26 -14.76 6.25
N ALA A 120 -2.49 -14.65 4.93
CA ALA A 120 -3.10 -15.70 4.11
C ALA A 120 -2.09 -16.45 3.23
N GLU A 121 -0.84 -15.99 3.18
CA GLU A 121 0.24 -16.65 2.42
C GLU A 121 0.97 -17.67 3.31
N PRO A 122 1.12 -18.94 2.87
CA PRO A 122 1.74 -19.99 3.71
C PRO A 122 3.21 -19.74 4.06
N ASN A 123 3.96 -19.05 3.17
CA ASN A 123 5.41 -19.01 3.25
C ASN A 123 5.99 -17.66 3.70
N LYS A 124 5.26 -16.57 3.49
CA LYS A 124 5.78 -15.23 3.76
C LYS A 124 4.66 -14.23 3.97
N ASN A 125 4.53 -13.71 5.17
CA ASN A 125 3.61 -12.63 5.46
C ASN A 125 4.37 -11.38 5.89
N PHE A 126 3.84 -10.21 5.52
CA PHE A 126 4.35 -8.92 5.93
C PHE A 126 3.62 -8.41 7.16
N THR A 127 4.36 -7.90 8.12
CA THR A 127 3.78 -7.13 9.23
C THR A 127 3.72 -5.67 8.82
N ASP A 128 2.54 -5.08 8.91
CA ASP A 128 2.33 -3.68 8.54
C ASP A 128 1.37 -3.00 9.54
N ILE A 129 1.35 -1.69 9.55
CA ILE A 129 0.49 -0.88 10.41
C ILE A 129 -0.42 -0.04 9.54
N ASP A 130 -1.72 -0.15 9.79
CA ASP A 130 -2.74 0.70 9.19
C ASP A 130 -3.44 1.53 10.26
N MET A 131 -3.83 2.73 9.90
CA MET A 131 -4.57 3.66 10.75
C MET A 131 -5.99 3.82 10.24
N LEU A 132 -6.97 3.52 11.08
CA LEU A 132 -8.36 3.89 10.86
C LEU A 132 -8.56 5.36 11.28
N SER A 133 -9.01 6.17 10.36
CA SER A 133 -9.21 7.60 10.54
C SER A 133 -10.65 7.99 10.23
N VAL A 134 -11.21 8.91 11.00
CA VAL A 134 -12.60 9.39 10.81
C VAL A 134 -12.68 10.91 10.91
N GLY A 135 -13.71 11.51 10.29
CA GLY A 135 -13.98 12.93 10.34
C GLY A 135 -13.09 13.77 9.42
N PRO A 136 -12.68 15.00 9.82
CA PRO A 136 -12.03 15.96 8.91
C PRO A 136 -10.74 15.45 8.24
N VAL A 137 -10.01 14.53 8.88
CA VAL A 137 -8.80 13.95 8.26
C VAL A 137 -9.16 13.02 7.10
N ALA A 138 -10.29 12.32 7.16
CA ALA A 138 -10.76 11.52 6.03
C ALA A 138 -11.10 12.40 4.83
N GLU A 139 -11.67 13.59 5.03
CA GLU A 139 -11.89 14.58 3.97
C GLU A 139 -10.57 15.07 3.36
N GLN A 140 -9.54 15.32 4.19
CA GLN A 140 -8.20 15.69 3.70
C GLN A 140 -7.59 14.57 2.84
N LEU A 141 -7.73 13.31 3.27
CA LEU A 141 -7.28 12.16 2.51
C LEU A 141 -8.04 12.01 1.18
N GLY A 142 -9.34 12.28 1.18
CA GLY A 142 -10.16 12.36 -0.03
C GLY A 142 -9.68 13.45 -1.00
N HIS A 143 -9.25 14.58 -0.46
CA HIS A 143 -8.65 15.66 -1.25
C HIS A 143 -7.33 15.20 -1.91
N GLY A 144 -6.49 14.50 -1.15
CA GLY A 144 -5.27 13.87 -1.67
C GLY A 144 -5.57 12.87 -2.78
N PHE A 145 -6.55 11.99 -2.56
CA PHE A 145 -7.01 11.04 -3.57
C PHE A 145 -7.47 11.77 -4.84
N ASP A 146 -8.29 12.81 -4.73
CA ASP A 146 -8.82 13.57 -5.86
C ASP A 146 -7.71 14.27 -6.65
N GLN A 147 -6.64 14.73 -6.02
CA GLN A 147 -5.46 15.27 -6.72
C GLN A 147 -4.80 14.21 -7.61
N TYR A 148 -4.63 12.99 -7.11
CA TYR A 148 -4.09 11.89 -7.88
C TYR A 148 -5.07 11.44 -8.97
N TRP A 149 -6.34 11.28 -8.64
CA TRP A 149 -7.40 10.85 -9.55
C TRP A 149 -7.55 11.79 -10.75
N ASN A 150 -7.55 13.10 -10.50
CA ASN A 150 -7.72 14.13 -11.52
C ASN A 150 -6.41 14.55 -12.20
N SER A 151 -5.29 13.95 -11.80
CA SER A 151 -4.00 14.22 -12.43
C SER A 151 -4.00 13.80 -13.91
N ALA A 152 -3.31 14.56 -14.74
CA ALA A 152 -3.06 14.18 -16.14
C ALA A 152 -2.30 12.84 -16.29
N LEU A 153 -1.67 12.37 -15.21
CA LEU A 153 -0.98 11.08 -15.12
C LEU A 153 -1.94 9.90 -14.90
N SER A 154 -3.17 10.14 -14.47
CA SER A 154 -4.17 9.10 -14.22
C SER A 154 -5.03 8.89 -15.45
N LYS A 155 -4.95 7.70 -16.05
CA LYS A 155 -5.65 7.36 -17.29
C LYS A 155 -6.70 6.27 -17.02
N PRO A 156 -7.91 6.38 -17.61
CA PRO A 156 -8.90 5.30 -17.54
C PRO A 156 -8.32 3.98 -18.04
N ILE A 157 -8.60 2.89 -17.33
CA ILE A 157 -8.06 1.55 -17.65
C ILE A 157 -8.51 1.09 -19.05
N GLU A 158 -9.68 1.52 -19.48
CA GLU A 158 -10.28 1.20 -20.78
C GLU A 158 -9.39 1.63 -21.96
N GLN A 159 -8.53 2.63 -21.78
CA GLN A 159 -7.59 3.07 -22.81
C GLN A 159 -6.50 2.05 -23.12
N PHE A 160 -6.29 1.08 -22.22
CA PHE A 160 -5.24 0.06 -22.34
C PHE A 160 -5.77 -1.31 -22.74
N LEU A 161 -7.06 -1.48 -22.82
CA LEU A 161 -7.70 -2.74 -23.15
C LEU A 161 -7.87 -2.89 -24.66
N SER A 162 -7.47 -4.04 -25.20
CA SER A 162 -7.70 -4.40 -26.61
C SER A 162 -9.18 -4.66 -26.90
N THR A 163 -9.93 -5.10 -25.89
CA THR A 163 -11.37 -5.37 -25.96
C THR A 163 -12.02 -4.87 -24.69
N GLN A 164 -13.08 -4.10 -24.82
CA GLN A 164 -13.83 -3.59 -23.69
C GLN A 164 -14.59 -4.73 -23.00
N PRO A 165 -14.53 -4.84 -21.67
CA PRO A 165 -15.25 -5.85 -20.91
C PRO A 165 -16.78 -5.61 -21.02
N THR A 166 -17.52 -6.70 -21.05
CA THR A 166 -18.97 -6.68 -21.17
C THR A 166 -19.65 -7.08 -19.86
N THR A 167 -20.96 -6.85 -19.77
CA THR A 167 -21.78 -7.38 -18.65
C THR A 167 -21.65 -8.90 -18.51
N ARG A 168 -21.48 -9.62 -19.63
CA ARG A 168 -21.28 -11.08 -19.60
C ARG A 168 -19.94 -11.45 -18.94
N ASP A 169 -18.88 -10.68 -19.21
CA ASP A 169 -17.58 -10.90 -18.57
C ASP A 169 -17.65 -10.65 -17.07
N LEU A 170 -18.43 -9.65 -16.65
CA LEU A 170 -18.68 -9.36 -15.24
C LEU A 170 -19.43 -10.50 -14.55
N ILE A 171 -20.46 -11.07 -15.19
CA ILE A 171 -21.18 -12.25 -14.66
C ILE A 171 -20.23 -13.44 -14.52
N ASN A 172 -19.41 -13.69 -15.55
CA ASN A 172 -18.41 -14.76 -15.52
C ASN A 172 -17.35 -14.54 -14.41
N LEU A 173 -16.98 -13.27 -14.16
CA LEU A 173 -16.07 -12.93 -13.06
C LEU A 173 -16.70 -13.27 -11.71
N ARG A 174 -17.95 -12.90 -11.46
CA ARG A 174 -18.66 -13.23 -10.21
C ARG A 174 -18.69 -14.74 -9.99
N THR A 175 -19.08 -15.51 -10.99
CA THR A 175 -19.09 -16.98 -10.88
C THR A 175 -17.72 -17.52 -10.48
N ARG A 176 -16.63 -17.03 -11.09
CA ARG A 176 -15.28 -17.47 -10.76
C ARG A 176 -14.84 -17.05 -9.34
N LEU A 177 -15.26 -15.87 -8.87
CA LEU A 177 -15.01 -15.44 -7.50
C LEU A 177 -15.71 -16.38 -6.51
N ASP A 178 -17.00 -16.67 -6.72
CA ASP A 178 -17.78 -17.57 -5.88
C ASP A 178 -17.19 -18.99 -5.85
N GLU A 179 -16.80 -19.51 -7.01
CA GLU A 179 -16.15 -20.83 -7.14
C GLU A 179 -14.81 -20.85 -6.39
N SER A 180 -14.00 -19.79 -6.49
CA SER A 180 -12.73 -19.69 -5.80
C SER A 180 -12.88 -19.61 -4.27
N LEU A 181 -13.87 -18.86 -3.79
CA LEU A 181 -14.18 -18.77 -2.37
C LEU A 181 -14.66 -20.12 -1.83
N GLU A 182 -15.54 -20.82 -2.57
CA GLU A 182 -16.03 -22.14 -2.21
C GLU A 182 -14.92 -23.20 -2.22
N GLU A 183 -13.98 -23.11 -3.17
CA GLU A 183 -12.80 -23.97 -3.21
C GLU A 183 -11.92 -23.75 -1.99
N THR A 184 -11.63 -22.50 -1.64
CA THR A 184 -10.85 -22.16 -0.44
C THR A 184 -11.55 -22.66 0.83
N ARG A 185 -12.88 -22.53 0.91
CA ARG A 185 -13.67 -23.06 2.02
C ARG A 185 -13.50 -24.57 2.19
N LYS A 186 -13.39 -25.31 1.08
CA LYS A 186 -13.22 -26.77 1.10
C LYS A 186 -11.78 -27.19 1.40
N GLN A 187 -10.81 -26.50 0.81
CA GLN A 187 -9.39 -26.88 0.89
C GLN A 187 -8.71 -26.35 2.16
N ASN A 188 -9.07 -25.14 2.59
CA ASN A 188 -8.51 -24.49 3.78
C ASN A 188 -9.60 -23.77 4.56
N HIS A 189 -10.42 -24.55 5.24
CA HIS A 189 -11.56 -24.03 6.01
C HIS A 189 -11.13 -23.03 7.10
N ALA A 190 -9.96 -23.22 7.72
CA ALA A 190 -9.46 -22.34 8.76
C ALA A 190 -9.14 -20.94 8.19
N LEU A 191 -8.42 -20.87 7.08
CA LEU A 191 -8.13 -19.61 6.37
C LEU A 191 -9.42 -18.92 5.92
N TYR A 192 -10.34 -19.66 5.32
CA TYR A 192 -11.64 -19.12 4.92
C TYR A 192 -12.39 -18.50 6.10
N GLN A 193 -12.49 -19.20 7.23
CA GLN A 193 -13.14 -18.68 8.43
C GLN A 193 -12.43 -17.46 9.01
N GLN A 194 -11.11 -17.45 9.00
CA GLN A 194 -10.30 -16.30 9.43
C GLN A 194 -10.64 -15.06 8.58
N LEU A 195 -10.56 -15.17 7.26
CA LEU A 195 -10.82 -14.06 6.35
C LEU A 195 -12.27 -13.58 6.41
N MET A 196 -13.22 -14.50 6.44
CA MET A 196 -14.65 -14.15 6.55
C MET A 196 -15.02 -13.56 7.92
N SER A 197 -14.28 -13.87 8.98
CA SER A 197 -14.50 -13.26 10.29
C SER A 197 -14.26 -11.74 10.28
N TYR A 198 -13.45 -11.23 9.38
CA TYR A 198 -13.19 -9.79 9.23
C TYR A 198 -14.39 -9.04 8.66
N THR A 199 -15.29 -9.70 7.91
CA THR A 199 -16.46 -9.03 7.31
C THR A 199 -17.55 -8.73 8.35
N THR A 200 -17.59 -9.44 9.45
CA THR A 200 -18.63 -9.36 10.50
C THR A 200 -18.06 -9.19 11.90
N HIS A 201 -16.81 -8.72 12.01
CA HIS A 201 -16.11 -8.74 13.30
C HIS A 201 -16.73 -7.78 14.32
N PRO A 202 -17.06 -8.23 15.56
CA PRO A 202 -17.63 -7.40 16.61
C PRO A 202 -16.75 -6.20 17.01
N ARG A 203 -15.44 -6.28 16.75
CA ARG A 203 -14.50 -5.18 16.98
C ARG A 203 -14.79 -3.90 16.17
N LEU A 204 -15.52 -4.00 15.05
CA LEU A 204 -15.90 -2.79 14.31
C LEU A 204 -16.74 -1.83 15.16
N ASP A 205 -17.63 -2.36 16.00
CA ASP A 205 -18.39 -1.53 16.95
C ASP A 205 -17.54 -1.08 18.13
N ALA A 206 -16.59 -1.91 18.60
CA ALA A 206 -15.64 -1.53 19.65
C ALA A 206 -14.71 -0.41 19.18
N TRP A 207 -14.17 -0.47 17.96
CA TRP A 207 -13.32 0.60 17.41
C TRP A 207 -14.01 1.96 17.36
N ARG A 208 -15.33 1.98 17.15
CA ARG A 208 -16.11 3.24 17.20
C ARG A 208 -16.12 3.85 18.61
N GLN A 209 -16.02 3.05 19.65
CA GLN A 209 -15.97 3.48 21.05
C GLN A 209 -14.53 3.80 21.50
N GLU A 210 -13.52 3.24 20.84
CA GLU A 210 -12.10 3.40 21.13
C GLU A 210 -11.43 4.52 20.32
N LEU A 211 -12.20 5.30 19.54
CA LEU A 211 -11.65 6.41 18.77
C LEU A 211 -10.97 7.44 19.67
N ILE A 212 -9.71 7.75 19.38
CA ILE A 212 -8.97 8.81 20.06
C ILE A 212 -9.10 10.09 19.23
N TRP A 213 -9.71 11.10 19.82
CA TRP A 213 -9.84 12.41 19.19
C TRP A 213 -8.59 13.25 19.50
N ALA A 214 -7.84 13.53 18.44
CA ALA A 214 -6.60 14.29 18.52
C ALA A 214 -6.49 15.26 17.32
N TRP A 215 -5.64 16.27 17.48
CA TRP A 215 -5.22 17.06 16.34
C TRP A 215 -4.51 16.13 15.31
N ASN A 216 -4.85 16.29 14.06
CA ASN A 216 -4.34 15.44 12.99
C ASN A 216 -4.18 16.24 11.69
N LYS A 217 -3.35 15.72 10.81
CA LYS A 217 -3.06 16.31 9.49
C LYS A 217 -2.73 15.21 8.51
N ALA A 218 -3.39 15.20 7.38
CA ALA A 218 -3.03 14.33 6.27
C ALA A 218 -1.95 15.00 5.40
N LEU A 219 -0.91 14.26 5.05
CA LEU A 219 0.20 14.71 4.22
C LEU A 219 0.44 13.69 3.12
N TRP A 220 0.79 14.16 1.92
CA TRP A 220 1.09 13.30 0.77
C TRP A 220 2.05 13.99 -0.20
N ASP A 221 2.75 13.19 -0.99
CA ASP A 221 3.53 13.71 -2.11
C ASP A 221 2.62 14.25 -3.23
N ALA A 222 3.01 15.32 -3.88
CA ALA A 222 2.28 15.80 -5.04
C ALA A 222 2.35 14.78 -6.20
N PRO A 223 1.24 14.51 -6.93
CA PRO A 223 1.25 13.61 -8.09
C PRO A 223 2.31 13.99 -9.14
N SER A 224 2.56 15.28 -9.31
CA SER A 224 3.52 15.82 -10.28
C SER A 224 4.99 15.53 -9.94
N LYS A 225 5.31 15.05 -8.73
CA LYS A 225 6.70 14.69 -8.37
C LYS A 225 7.33 13.70 -9.35
N VAL A 226 6.52 12.84 -9.97
CA VAL A 226 7.01 11.82 -10.91
C VAL A 226 7.49 12.42 -12.24
N LEU A 227 7.06 13.64 -12.58
CA LEU A 227 7.45 14.34 -13.79
C LEU A 227 8.79 15.10 -13.67
N SER A 228 9.34 15.18 -12.47
CA SER A 228 10.58 15.94 -12.25
C SER A 228 11.75 15.29 -12.97
N GLU A 229 12.54 16.09 -13.67
CA GLU A 229 13.85 15.68 -14.17
C GLU A 229 14.88 15.90 -13.03
N GLY A 230 15.60 14.85 -12.60
CA GLY A 230 16.46 14.92 -11.43
C GLY A 230 15.69 14.90 -10.10
N GLU A 231 16.15 15.56 -9.04
CA GLU A 231 15.46 15.60 -7.75
C GLU A 231 14.17 16.43 -7.83
N PRO A 232 13.03 15.93 -7.28
CA PRO A 232 11.81 16.70 -7.24
C PRO A 232 11.98 17.97 -6.40
N ALA A 233 11.28 19.03 -6.79
CA ALA A 233 11.28 20.25 -5.99
C ALA A 233 10.73 19.98 -4.58
N PRO A 234 11.31 20.57 -3.52
CA PRO A 234 10.97 20.26 -2.12
C PRO A 234 9.48 20.34 -1.81
N HIS A 235 8.76 21.32 -2.36
CA HIS A 235 7.32 21.50 -2.12
C HIS A 235 6.45 20.37 -2.68
N LEU A 236 6.98 19.49 -3.53
CA LEU A 236 6.29 18.32 -4.06
C LEU A 236 6.41 17.10 -3.15
N LEU A 237 7.25 17.17 -2.12
CA LEU A 237 7.63 16.04 -1.29
C LEU A 237 6.93 16.07 0.07
N LEU A 238 6.43 14.90 0.48
CA LEU A 238 5.90 14.65 1.81
C LEU A 238 6.93 15.01 2.90
N THR A 239 8.20 14.66 2.69
CA THR A 239 9.27 14.93 3.65
C THR A 239 9.41 16.41 4.00
N THR A 240 9.25 17.30 3.03
CA THR A 240 9.28 18.75 3.27
C THR A 240 8.07 19.23 4.08
N GLN A 241 6.90 18.62 3.85
CA GLN A 241 5.69 18.94 4.60
C GLN A 241 5.76 18.41 6.04
N LEU A 242 6.47 17.29 6.26
CA LEU A 242 6.67 16.66 7.56
C LEU A 242 7.80 17.32 8.38
N ALA A 243 8.76 17.96 7.72
CA ALA A 243 9.95 18.52 8.37
C ALA A 243 9.63 19.43 9.58
N PRO A 244 8.65 20.36 9.54
CA PRO A 244 8.33 21.21 10.70
C PRO A 244 7.87 20.42 11.93
N GLU A 245 7.15 19.31 11.73
CA GLU A 245 6.70 18.45 12.82
C GLU A 245 7.88 17.68 13.43
N LEU A 246 8.76 17.16 12.58
CA LEU A 246 9.99 16.48 13.02
C LEU A 246 10.97 17.45 13.71
N ASP A 247 11.06 18.69 13.22
CA ASP A 247 11.87 19.73 13.84
C ASP A 247 11.34 20.16 15.22
N GLY A 248 10.05 20.00 15.47
CA GLY A 248 9.42 20.24 16.77
C GLY A 248 9.61 19.15 17.82
N VAL A 249 10.18 18.00 17.47
CA VAL A 249 10.38 16.88 18.41
C VAL A 249 11.48 17.23 19.43
N THR A 250 11.12 17.18 20.72
CA THR A 250 12.03 17.57 21.83
C THR A 250 12.28 16.46 22.86
N GLN A 251 11.48 15.40 22.86
CA GLN A 251 11.58 14.34 23.88
C GLN A 251 11.89 12.98 23.28
N GLU A 252 11.04 12.47 22.42
CA GLU A 252 11.14 11.13 21.86
C GLU A 252 10.71 11.10 20.39
N LEU A 253 11.45 10.31 19.59
CA LEU A 253 11.13 9.98 18.21
C LEU A 253 11.20 8.47 18.03
N ILE A 254 10.07 7.85 17.75
CA ILE A 254 9.98 6.43 17.37
C ILE A 254 9.74 6.34 15.88
N MET A 255 10.62 5.64 15.17
CA MET A 255 10.53 5.43 13.74
C MET A 255 10.47 3.93 13.43
N VAL A 256 9.47 3.53 12.64
CA VAL A 256 9.35 2.16 12.12
C VAL A 256 9.34 2.24 10.60
N SER A 257 10.32 1.63 9.96
CA SER A 257 10.42 1.62 8.50
C SER A 257 11.08 0.33 8.01
N ALA A 258 10.41 -0.42 7.16
CA ALA A 258 10.97 -1.64 6.56
C ALA A 258 12.25 -1.34 5.75
N TYR A 259 12.31 -0.18 5.12
CA TYR A 259 13.41 0.24 4.23
C TYR A 259 14.01 1.56 4.70
N MET A 260 14.81 1.49 5.76
CA MET A 260 15.49 2.67 6.28
C MET A 260 16.65 3.05 5.37
N VAL A 261 16.52 4.16 4.67
CA VAL A 261 17.59 4.72 3.83
C VAL A 261 17.71 6.21 4.17
N PRO A 262 18.39 6.57 5.28
CA PRO A 262 18.40 7.93 5.79
C PRO A 262 19.16 8.90 4.86
N GLY A 263 20.15 8.39 4.13
CA GLY A 263 21.09 9.26 3.41
C GLY A 263 21.82 10.20 4.35
N ARG A 264 22.69 11.04 3.81
CA ARG A 264 23.42 12.03 4.63
C ARG A 264 22.49 13.03 5.35
N PRO A 265 21.46 13.60 4.72
CA PRO A 265 20.56 14.55 5.39
C PRO A 265 19.80 13.91 6.57
N GLY A 266 19.30 12.69 6.41
CA GLY A 266 18.60 11.98 7.49
C GLY A 266 19.52 11.62 8.66
N VAL A 267 20.78 11.23 8.37
CA VAL A 267 21.78 10.99 9.43
C VAL A 267 22.07 12.27 10.21
N VAL A 268 22.32 13.38 9.53
CA VAL A 268 22.55 14.70 10.19
C VAL A 268 21.36 15.12 11.04
N PHE A 269 20.15 14.92 10.55
CA PHE A 269 18.92 15.19 11.32
C PHE A 269 18.88 14.32 12.59
N LEU A 270 18.98 12.98 12.45
CA LEU A 270 18.85 12.05 13.57
C LEU A 270 19.94 12.25 14.62
N THR A 271 21.21 12.38 14.21
CA THR A 271 22.32 12.62 15.14
C THR A 271 22.18 13.97 15.85
N GLY A 272 21.81 15.02 15.11
CA GLY A 272 21.60 16.35 15.70
C GLY A 272 20.45 16.38 16.72
N ARG A 273 19.38 15.61 16.54
CA ARG A 273 18.31 15.48 17.53
C ARG A 273 18.73 14.65 18.73
N ALA A 274 19.45 13.55 18.52
CA ALA A 274 20.00 12.74 19.60
C ALA A 274 20.99 13.53 20.46
N ASP A 275 21.90 14.30 19.84
CA ASP A 275 22.83 15.18 20.54
C ASP A 275 22.12 16.30 21.34
N ALA A 276 20.94 16.73 20.89
CA ALA A 276 20.07 17.67 21.60
C ALA A 276 19.27 17.02 22.75
N GLY A 277 19.44 15.72 22.99
CA GLY A 277 18.82 14.99 24.08
C GLY A 277 17.48 14.31 23.74
N VAL A 278 17.10 14.25 22.46
CA VAL A 278 15.91 13.50 22.03
C VAL A 278 16.20 12.00 22.03
N SER A 279 15.35 11.21 22.71
CA SER A 279 15.40 9.74 22.64
C SER A 279 14.93 9.29 21.26
N ILE A 280 15.81 8.62 20.50
CA ILE A 280 15.47 8.15 19.15
C ILE A 280 15.52 6.63 19.12
N ASN A 281 14.39 6.01 18.81
CA ASN A 281 14.21 4.58 18.65
C ASN A 281 13.84 4.27 17.18
N LEU A 282 14.67 3.49 16.48
CA LEU A 282 14.48 3.18 15.08
C LEU A 282 14.40 1.67 14.88
N LEU A 283 13.28 1.19 14.37
CA LEU A 283 13.08 -0.21 13.98
C LEU A 283 13.06 -0.32 12.44
N THR A 284 13.91 -1.20 11.91
CA THR A 284 13.97 -1.53 10.48
C THR A 284 14.15 -3.04 10.26
N ASN A 285 14.09 -3.49 9.01
CA ASN A 285 14.39 -4.88 8.68
C ASN A 285 15.89 -5.15 8.76
N SER A 286 16.24 -6.32 9.32
CA SER A 286 17.59 -6.88 9.16
C SER A 286 17.85 -7.27 7.70
N LEU A 287 19.11 -7.56 7.36
CA LEU A 287 19.46 -8.11 6.03
C LEU A 287 18.76 -9.45 5.75
N GLU A 288 18.50 -10.23 6.78
CA GLU A 288 17.81 -11.53 6.70
C GLU A 288 16.30 -11.35 6.45
N ALA A 289 15.68 -10.35 7.06
CA ALA A 289 14.24 -10.13 7.00
C ALA A 289 13.80 -9.32 5.78
N THR A 290 14.70 -8.51 5.19
CA THR A 290 14.33 -7.63 4.08
C THR A 290 14.12 -8.41 2.79
N ASP A 291 13.09 -8.04 2.03
CA ASP A 291 12.87 -8.47 0.65
C ASP A 291 13.60 -7.56 -0.37
N VAL A 292 14.17 -6.43 0.08
CA VAL A 292 14.95 -5.48 -0.73
C VAL A 292 16.35 -5.26 -0.15
N PRO A 293 17.31 -6.16 -0.42
CA PRO A 293 18.68 -6.06 0.13
C PRO A 293 19.39 -4.74 -0.16
N ALA A 294 19.06 -4.09 -1.29
CA ALA A 294 19.60 -2.79 -1.64
C ALA A 294 19.22 -1.69 -0.63
N ALA A 295 18.02 -1.76 -0.04
CA ALA A 295 17.61 -0.82 1.02
C ALA A 295 18.47 -0.99 2.27
N HIS A 296 18.75 -2.24 2.68
CA HIS A 296 19.67 -2.51 3.78
C HIS A 296 21.09 -1.98 3.48
N GLY A 297 21.55 -2.12 2.23
CA GLY A 297 22.83 -1.52 1.78
C GLY A 297 22.87 0.01 1.88
N GLY A 298 21.71 0.68 1.76
CA GLY A 298 21.58 2.13 1.97
C GLY A 298 21.54 2.57 3.43
N TYR A 299 21.32 1.64 4.36
CA TYR A 299 21.27 1.87 5.80
C TYR A 299 22.57 1.46 6.52
N ALA A 300 23.11 0.28 6.22
CA ALA A 300 24.19 -0.35 6.93
C ALA A 300 25.44 0.55 7.14
N PRO A 301 25.86 1.38 6.16
CA PRO A 301 27.02 2.26 6.33
C PRO A 301 26.85 3.32 7.42
N TYR A 302 25.62 3.66 7.79
CA TYR A 302 25.33 4.71 8.77
C TYR A 302 25.10 4.21 10.18
N ARG A 303 24.99 2.89 10.40
CA ARG A 303 24.69 2.29 11.71
C ARG A 303 25.66 2.75 12.81
N GLN A 304 26.95 2.69 12.52
CA GLN A 304 27.96 3.07 13.51
C GLN A 304 27.77 4.54 13.95
N THR A 305 27.65 5.46 13.00
CA THR A 305 27.47 6.88 13.29
C THR A 305 26.19 7.13 14.10
N LEU A 306 25.08 6.49 13.76
CA LEU A 306 23.83 6.64 14.50
C LEU A 306 23.96 6.15 15.94
N LEU A 307 24.59 4.98 16.16
CA LEU A 307 24.82 4.40 17.50
C LEU A 307 25.76 5.27 18.33
N GLU A 308 26.85 5.81 17.75
CA GLU A 308 27.80 6.70 18.44
C GLU A 308 27.14 7.97 18.97
N HIS A 309 26.08 8.45 18.30
CA HIS A 309 25.26 9.60 18.74
C HIS A 309 24.06 9.19 19.63
N GLY A 310 23.98 7.92 20.05
CA GLY A 310 22.95 7.47 21.00
C GLY A 310 21.60 7.12 20.39
N VAL A 311 21.49 7.05 19.05
CA VAL A 311 20.29 6.52 18.41
C VAL A 311 20.18 5.02 18.69
N GLN A 312 19.03 4.58 19.19
CA GLN A 312 18.76 3.16 19.43
C GLN A 312 18.26 2.49 18.15
N LEU A 313 18.99 1.47 17.68
CA LEU A 313 18.68 0.76 16.45
C LEU A 313 18.18 -0.65 16.77
N PHE A 314 17.05 -0.99 16.22
CA PHE A 314 16.42 -2.32 16.31
C PHE A 314 16.27 -2.88 14.90
N GLU A 315 16.69 -4.13 14.72
CA GLU A 315 16.55 -4.84 13.45
C GLU A 315 15.61 -6.04 13.63
N LEU A 316 14.53 -6.07 12.85
CA LEU A 316 13.57 -7.17 12.85
C LEU A 316 14.25 -8.43 12.29
N ARG A 317 14.18 -9.53 13.02
CA ARG A 317 14.64 -10.84 12.55
C ARG A 317 13.53 -11.53 11.77
N ARG A 318 13.92 -12.35 10.79
CA ARG A 318 13.00 -13.28 10.16
C ARG A 318 12.56 -14.29 11.22
N GLN A 319 11.24 -14.42 11.46
CA GLN A 319 10.71 -15.55 12.23
C GLN A 319 10.87 -16.81 11.38
N SER A 320 11.73 -17.73 11.82
CA SER A 320 11.69 -19.11 11.32
C SER A 320 10.36 -19.67 11.77
N GLY A 321 9.50 -20.07 10.82
CA GLY A 321 8.32 -20.86 11.15
C GLY A 321 8.80 -22.05 12.00
N ASP A 322 8.09 -22.34 13.06
CA ASP A 322 8.32 -23.49 13.94
C ASP A 322 8.05 -24.80 13.15
N ASN A 323 8.89 -25.07 12.16
CA ASN A 323 9.04 -26.39 11.59
C ASN A 323 10.05 -27.08 12.49
N GLY A 324 9.50 -27.90 13.41
CA GLY A 324 10.28 -28.86 14.18
C GLY A 324 11.17 -29.71 13.26
N ASP A 325 12.35 -29.19 12.97
CA ASP A 325 13.47 -29.97 12.50
C ASP A 325 14.51 -29.98 13.58
N SER A 326 14.46 -31.09 14.28
CA SER A 326 15.45 -31.55 15.21
C SER A 326 16.85 -31.43 14.59
N ASP A 327 17.66 -30.68 15.31
CA ASP A 327 19.10 -30.82 15.44
C ASP A 327 19.63 -32.18 15.01
N SER A 328 20.46 -32.17 13.99
CA SER A 328 21.51 -33.16 13.78
C SER A 328 22.75 -32.45 13.32
N GLY A 329 23.49 -31.91 14.33
CA GLY A 329 24.87 -31.52 14.16
C GLY A 329 25.79 -32.72 13.93
N PRO A 330 27.07 -32.51 13.55
CA PRO A 330 28.14 -32.70 14.52
C PRO A 330 28.79 -31.40 14.95
#